data_fd6b83ecdea33e5fbefbc693dd5d919f
#
_entry.id   fd6b83ecdea33e5fbefbc693dd5d919f
#
_cell.length_a   1.000
_cell.length_b   1.000
_cell.length_c   1.000
_cell.angle_alpha   90.00
_cell.angle_beta   90.00
_cell.angle_gamma   90.00
#
_symmetry.space_group_name_H-M   'P 1'
#
loop_
_entity.id
_entity.type
_entity.pdbx_description
1 polymer ?
#
loop_
_entity_poly.entity_id
_entity_poly.type
_entity_poly.pdbx_seq_one_letter_code
_entity_poly.pdbx_strand_id
1 'polypeptide(L)'
;EVVRVNITIETDEDDLIGGFRLVNGSTVWHNGPVIEALERGAILLLDEIDLASNKILCLQSILEGNGVFLKKIGRFVRPARGFNVFATANTKGKGSDDGRFIGTNVLNEAFLERFPVTFEQSYPSVKTEEKILNLLCDDKEFCKRLVDWGDIIRKTFFDGGVEEVISTRRLVHIVKAYAIWKNKEKAIEVCVNRFDDETKQAFLDLYDKVDADVNFGGETPDEPMEELQVPS
;
A
#
# COMPACT_ATOMS: atom_id res chain seq x y z
N GLU A 1 -10.72 -15.32 -6.49
CA GLU A 1 -9.61 -14.96 -7.37
C GLU A 1 -9.42 -13.43 -7.35
N VAL A 2 -8.16 -12.95 -7.40
CA VAL A 2 -7.82 -11.52 -7.44
C VAL A 2 -7.00 -11.26 -8.70
N VAL A 3 -7.41 -10.29 -9.48
CA VAL A 3 -6.65 -9.74 -10.61
C VAL A 3 -6.10 -8.39 -10.16
N ARG A 4 -4.77 -8.28 -9.99
CA ARG A 4 -4.10 -7.05 -9.55
C ARG A 4 -3.52 -6.31 -10.73
N VAL A 5 -3.74 -5.01 -10.76
CA VAL A 5 -3.18 -4.08 -11.75
C VAL A 5 -2.48 -2.94 -11.04
N ASN A 6 -1.18 -2.80 -11.27
CA ASN A 6 -0.44 -1.63 -10.77
C ASN A 6 -0.69 -0.46 -11.73
N ILE A 7 -1.24 0.61 -11.19
CA ILE A 7 -1.56 1.80 -11.97
C ILE A 7 -0.31 2.71 -12.02
N THR A 8 -0.10 3.31 -13.16
CA THR A 8 0.94 4.30 -13.41
C THR A 8 0.35 5.48 -14.18
N ILE A 9 1.11 6.57 -14.31
CA ILE A 9 0.70 7.72 -15.11
C ILE A 9 0.47 7.38 -16.59
N GLU A 10 1.16 6.34 -17.09
CA GLU A 10 1.06 5.89 -18.49
C GLU A 10 -0.11 4.92 -18.71
N THR A 11 -0.65 4.33 -17.65
CA THR A 11 -1.73 3.33 -17.76
C THR A 11 -2.92 3.88 -18.52
N ASP A 12 -3.35 3.16 -19.54
CA ASP A 12 -4.41 3.59 -20.43
C ASP A 12 -5.49 2.51 -20.70
N GLU A 13 -6.43 2.84 -21.61
CA GLU A 13 -7.53 1.94 -21.97
C GLU A 13 -7.03 0.61 -22.56
N ASP A 14 -5.97 0.65 -23.37
CA ASP A 14 -5.42 -0.55 -24.01
C ASP A 14 -4.75 -1.49 -22.98
N ASP A 15 -4.17 -0.92 -21.90
CA ASP A 15 -3.60 -1.69 -20.80
C ASP A 15 -4.67 -2.31 -19.91
N LEU A 16 -5.75 -1.59 -19.66
CA LEU A 16 -6.79 -1.98 -18.72
C LEU A 16 -7.88 -2.85 -19.37
N ILE A 17 -8.42 -2.38 -20.46
CA ILE A 17 -9.56 -2.99 -21.16
C ILE A 17 -9.08 -4.00 -22.20
N GLY A 18 -8.04 -3.65 -22.95
CA GLY A 18 -7.45 -4.49 -23.96
C GLY A 18 -7.30 -3.82 -25.32
N GLY A 19 -6.51 -4.43 -26.14
CA GLY A 19 -6.14 -3.89 -27.43
C GLY A 19 -5.74 -4.95 -28.44
N PHE A 20 -5.50 -4.52 -29.66
CA PHE A 20 -4.98 -5.40 -30.70
C PHE A 20 -3.48 -5.64 -30.51
N ARG A 21 -3.06 -6.88 -30.67
CA ARG A 21 -1.64 -7.31 -30.66
C ARG A 21 -1.33 -8.04 -31.96
N LEU A 22 -0.09 -7.90 -32.43
CA LEU A 22 0.39 -8.65 -33.56
C LEU A 22 0.89 -10.03 -33.08
N VAL A 23 0.20 -11.08 -33.52
CA VAL A 23 0.51 -12.47 -33.16
C VAL A 23 0.66 -13.27 -34.47
N ASN A 24 1.85 -13.83 -34.72
CA ASN A 24 2.13 -14.63 -35.91
C ASN A 24 1.72 -13.95 -37.23
N GLY A 25 1.97 -12.65 -37.37
CA GLY A 25 1.65 -11.85 -38.54
C GLY A 25 0.16 -11.45 -38.68
N SER A 26 -0.69 -11.82 -37.71
CA SER A 26 -2.12 -11.46 -37.69
C SER A 26 -2.41 -10.54 -36.52
N THR A 27 -3.31 -9.58 -36.72
CA THR A 27 -3.79 -8.69 -35.67
C THR A 27 -4.90 -9.37 -34.89
N VAL A 28 -4.67 -9.64 -33.61
CA VAL A 28 -5.60 -10.33 -32.70
C VAL A 28 -5.94 -9.43 -31.53
N TRP A 29 -7.22 -9.42 -31.13
CA TRP A 29 -7.64 -8.77 -29.91
C TRP A 29 -7.20 -9.56 -28.67
N HIS A 30 -6.63 -8.85 -27.69
CA HIS A 30 -6.32 -9.38 -26.36
C HIS A 30 -7.09 -8.60 -25.31
N ASN A 31 -7.81 -9.34 -24.46
CA ASN A 31 -8.46 -8.74 -23.30
C ASN A 31 -7.40 -8.20 -22.33
N GLY A 32 -7.66 -7.03 -21.76
CA GLY A 32 -6.91 -6.52 -20.62
C GLY A 32 -7.39 -7.12 -19.29
N PRO A 33 -6.66 -6.89 -18.21
CA PRO A 33 -6.92 -7.48 -16.89
C PRO A 33 -8.31 -7.11 -16.34
N VAL A 34 -8.84 -5.95 -16.67
CA VAL A 34 -10.17 -5.53 -16.26
C VAL A 34 -11.24 -6.41 -16.90
N ILE A 35 -11.13 -6.69 -18.19
CA ILE A 35 -12.06 -7.57 -18.90
C ILE A 35 -11.95 -9.01 -18.41
N GLU A 36 -10.74 -9.48 -18.13
CA GLU A 36 -10.53 -10.79 -17.53
C GLU A 36 -11.19 -10.92 -16.17
N ALA A 37 -11.03 -9.91 -15.29
CA ALA A 37 -11.67 -9.89 -13.99
C ALA A 37 -13.21 -9.86 -14.10
N LEU A 38 -13.77 -9.03 -15.01
CA LEU A 38 -15.20 -8.94 -15.29
C LEU A 38 -15.78 -10.30 -15.69
N GLU A 39 -15.16 -10.98 -16.67
CA GLU A 39 -15.65 -12.24 -17.21
C GLU A 39 -15.56 -13.40 -16.22
N ARG A 40 -14.53 -13.40 -15.37
CA ARG A 40 -14.34 -14.45 -14.35
C ARG A 40 -15.11 -14.21 -13.06
N GLY A 41 -15.68 -13.02 -12.86
CA GLY A 41 -16.26 -12.65 -11.57
C GLY A 41 -15.19 -12.52 -10.46
N ALA A 42 -13.96 -12.15 -10.83
CA ALA A 42 -12.84 -11.98 -9.91
C ALA A 42 -12.88 -10.59 -9.23
N ILE A 43 -12.15 -10.45 -8.14
CA ILE A 43 -11.86 -9.15 -7.53
C ILE A 43 -10.79 -8.45 -8.38
N LEU A 44 -11.09 -7.26 -8.89
CA LEU A 44 -10.14 -6.38 -9.53
C LEU A 44 -9.51 -5.47 -8.47
N LEU A 45 -8.19 -5.55 -8.30
CA LEU A 45 -7.43 -4.69 -7.41
C LEU A 45 -6.61 -3.69 -8.24
N LEU A 46 -7.00 -2.41 -8.19
CA LEU A 46 -6.27 -1.29 -8.80
C LEU A 46 -5.30 -0.74 -7.75
N ASP A 47 -4.01 -1.03 -7.90
CA ASP A 47 -3.00 -0.64 -6.93
C ASP A 47 -2.38 0.71 -7.31
N GLU A 48 -2.23 1.61 -6.33
CA GLU A 48 -1.71 2.97 -6.50
C GLU A 48 -2.54 3.82 -7.46
N ILE A 49 -3.88 3.80 -7.32
CA ILE A 49 -4.80 4.47 -8.25
C ILE A 49 -4.58 5.99 -8.33
N ASP A 50 -4.01 6.60 -7.32
CA ASP A 50 -3.66 8.02 -7.27
C ASP A 50 -2.47 8.40 -8.18
N LEU A 51 -1.80 7.44 -8.81
CA LEU A 51 -0.87 7.70 -9.91
C LEU A 51 -1.58 7.85 -11.26
N ALA A 52 -2.85 7.47 -11.35
CA ALA A 52 -3.58 7.45 -12.61
C ALA A 52 -3.71 8.83 -13.26
N SER A 53 -3.59 8.88 -14.58
CA SER A 53 -4.02 10.02 -15.39
C SER A 53 -5.54 9.96 -15.64
N ASN A 54 -6.09 10.98 -16.28
CA ASN A 54 -7.51 11.00 -16.67
C ASN A 54 -7.94 9.83 -17.58
N LYS A 55 -6.99 9.06 -18.13
CA LYS A 55 -7.27 7.87 -18.93
C LYS A 55 -8.00 6.78 -18.12
N ILE A 56 -7.87 6.78 -16.78
CA ILE A 56 -8.57 5.86 -15.87
C ILE A 56 -10.10 5.98 -15.95
N LEU A 57 -10.61 7.09 -16.47
CA LEU A 57 -12.05 7.32 -16.61
C LEU A 57 -12.75 6.29 -17.54
N CYS A 58 -12.00 5.51 -18.33
CA CYS A 58 -12.52 4.38 -19.09
C CYS A 58 -13.20 3.33 -18.17
N LEU A 59 -12.88 3.31 -16.87
CA LEU A 59 -13.46 2.38 -15.89
C LEU A 59 -14.79 2.86 -15.27
N GLN A 60 -15.27 4.07 -15.56
CA GLN A 60 -16.45 4.64 -14.89
C GLN A 60 -17.69 3.73 -14.96
N SER A 61 -18.02 3.23 -16.15
CA SER A 61 -19.18 2.34 -16.35
C SER A 61 -19.06 1.04 -15.55
N ILE A 62 -17.84 0.51 -15.44
CA ILE A 62 -17.52 -0.72 -14.70
C ILE A 62 -17.68 -0.51 -13.19
N LEU A 63 -17.20 0.63 -12.66
CA LEU A 63 -17.33 0.99 -11.25
C LEU A 63 -18.79 1.20 -10.84
N GLU A 64 -19.65 1.60 -11.76
CA GLU A 64 -21.10 1.71 -11.55
C GLU A 64 -21.83 0.34 -11.60
N GLY A 65 -21.10 -0.76 -11.76
CA GLY A 65 -21.67 -2.10 -11.88
C GLY A 65 -22.26 -2.40 -13.26
N ASN A 66 -22.11 -1.48 -14.22
CA ASN A 66 -22.50 -1.68 -15.60
C ASN A 66 -21.39 -2.45 -16.36
N GLY A 67 -21.74 -3.03 -17.50
CA GLY A 67 -20.75 -3.61 -18.39
C GLY A 67 -19.98 -2.56 -19.18
N VAL A 68 -19.11 -3.02 -20.05
CA VAL A 68 -18.34 -2.18 -20.97
C VAL A 68 -18.54 -2.65 -22.41
N PHE A 69 -18.71 -1.69 -23.32
CA PHE A 69 -18.77 -1.97 -24.75
C PHE A 69 -17.37 -1.84 -25.38
N LEU A 70 -16.81 -2.94 -25.81
CA LEU A 70 -15.52 -3.01 -26.49
C LEU A 70 -15.70 -2.55 -27.95
N LYS A 71 -15.60 -1.24 -28.17
CA LYS A 71 -15.90 -0.57 -29.46
C LYS A 71 -15.08 -1.15 -30.62
N LYS A 72 -13.80 -1.49 -30.36
CA LYS A 72 -12.87 -2.01 -31.38
C LYS A 72 -13.28 -3.37 -31.97
N ILE A 73 -14.07 -4.16 -31.25
CA ILE A 73 -14.52 -5.51 -31.67
C ILE A 73 -16.03 -5.69 -31.61
N GLY A 74 -16.80 -4.63 -31.33
CA GLY A 74 -18.26 -4.66 -31.31
C GLY A 74 -18.87 -5.58 -30.27
N ARG A 75 -18.19 -5.80 -29.13
CA ARG A 75 -18.61 -6.76 -28.10
C ARG A 75 -18.96 -6.05 -26.80
N PHE A 76 -20.10 -6.42 -26.19
CA PHE A 76 -20.45 -5.95 -24.84
C PHE A 76 -20.08 -7.02 -23.81
N VAL A 77 -19.37 -6.61 -22.75
CA VAL A 77 -18.97 -7.47 -21.62
C VAL A 77 -19.70 -7.01 -20.36
N ARG A 78 -20.36 -7.93 -19.68
CA ARG A 78 -21.04 -7.70 -18.41
C ARG A 78 -20.28 -8.32 -17.26
N PRO A 79 -20.35 -7.71 -16.04
CA PRO A 79 -19.76 -8.31 -14.86
C PRO A 79 -20.39 -9.68 -14.56
N ALA A 80 -19.56 -10.70 -14.43
CA ALA A 80 -19.97 -12.00 -13.90
C ALA A 80 -20.21 -11.90 -12.38
N ARG A 81 -20.97 -12.85 -11.84
CA ARG A 81 -21.26 -12.89 -10.40
C ARG A 81 -19.99 -13.00 -9.58
N GLY A 82 -19.82 -12.13 -8.60
CA GLY A 82 -18.65 -12.08 -7.72
C GLY A 82 -17.64 -11.01 -8.10
N PHE A 83 -17.77 -10.39 -9.28
CA PHE A 83 -16.92 -9.26 -9.67
C PHE A 83 -17.09 -8.11 -8.69
N ASN A 84 -15.95 -7.56 -8.24
CA ASN A 84 -15.91 -6.35 -7.44
C ASN A 84 -14.60 -5.62 -7.70
N VAL A 85 -14.54 -4.32 -7.37
CA VAL A 85 -13.34 -3.49 -7.57
C VAL A 85 -12.88 -2.93 -6.24
N PHE A 86 -11.58 -3.07 -5.99
CA PHE A 86 -10.88 -2.44 -4.89
C PHE A 86 -9.75 -1.58 -5.44
N ALA A 87 -9.43 -0.50 -4.76
CA ALA A 87 -8.32 0.35 -5.11
C ALA A 87 -7.49 0.68 -3.87
N THR A 88 -6.18 0.87 -4.05
CA THR A 88 -5.30 1.44 -3.03
C THR A 88 -4.80 2.81 -3.48
N ALA A 89 -4.60 3.70 -2.52
CA ALA A 89 -4.07 5.04 -2.74
C ALA A 89 -3.28 5.50 -1.51
N ASN A 90 -2.27 6.33 -1.72
CA ASN A 90 -1.50 6.95 -0.64
C ASN A 90 -2.07 8.31 -0.22
N THR A 91 -2.82 8.97 -1.11
CA THR A 91 -3.29 10.37 -0.94
C THR A 91 -4.81 10.49 -0.93
N LYS A 92 -5.55 9.38 -0.83
CA LYS A 92 -7.02 9.35 -0.98
C LYS A 92 -7.50 9.97 -2.32
N GLY A 93 -6.64 10.01 -3.34
CA GLY A 93 -6.92 10.63 -4.65
C GLY A 93 -6.86 12.17 -4.66
N LYS A 94 -6.40 12.80 -3.59
CA LYS A 94 -6.32 14.28 -3.47
C LYS A 94 -4.96 14.86 -3.84
N GLY A 95 -4.01 14.03 -4.26
CA GLY A 95 -2.62 14.42 -4.49
C GLY A 95 -1.84 14.60 -3.19
N SER A 96 -0.55 14.92 -3.30
CA SER A 96 0.35 15.15 -2.15
C SER A 96 0.68 16.64 -2.06
N ASP A 97 0.10 17.34 -1.11
CA ASP A 97 0.38 18.76 -0.87
C ASP A 97 1.76 18.96 -0.22
N ASP A 98 2.26 17.94 0.48
CA ASP A 98 3.54 17.94 1.20
C ASP A 98 4.72 17.39 0.38
N GLY A 99 4.49 16.99 -0.87
CA GLY A 99 5.52 16.45 -1.76
C GLY A 99 6.03 15.05 -1.40
N ARG A 100 5.49 14.39 -0.37
CA ARG A 100 5.93 13.06 0.06
C ARG A 100 5.61 11.95 -0.94
N PHE A 101 4.51 12.11 -1.68
CA PHE A 101 4.05 11.18 -2.69
C PHE A 101 4.16 11.83 -4.07
N ILE A 102 5.40 12.09 -4.51
CA ILE A 102 5.70 12.68 -5.82
C ILE A 102 5.10 11.79 -6.92
N GLY A 103 4.43 12.44 -7.88
CA GLY A 103 3.81 11.75 -9.01
C GLY A 103 2.35 11.35 -8.79
N THR A 104 1.79 11.55 -7.58
CA THR A 104 0.35 11.36 -7.38
C THR A 104 -0.43 12.52 -8.01
N ASN A 105 -1.58 12.18 -8.58
CA ASN A 105 -2.47 13.13 -9.23
C ASN A 105 -3.71 13.38 -8.36
N VAL A 106 -4.31 14.55 -8.54
CA VAL A 106 -5.66 14.79 -8.05
C VAL A 106 -6.64 14.08 -8.98
N LEU A 107 -7.29 13.02 -8.49
CA LEU A 107 -8.27 12.29 -9.25
C LEU A 107 -9.58 13.09 -9.36
N ASN A 108 -10.30 12.86 -10.46
CA ASN A 108 -11.62 13.44 -10.66
C ASN A 108 -12.57 13.03 -9.54
N GLU A 109 -13.23 14.00 -8.88
CA GLU A 109 -14.15 13.75 -7.76
C GLU A 109 -15.28 12.81 -8.15
N ALA A 110 -15.86 12.99 -9.35
CA ALA A 110 -16.91 12.10 -9.84
C ALA A 110 -16.43 10.65 -10.05
N PHE A 111 -15.13 10.44 -10.26
CA PHE A 111 -14.53 9.11 -10.32
C PHE A 111 -14.38 8.52 -8.90
N LEU A 112 -13.95 9.33 -7.94
CA LEU A 112 -13.81 8.91 -6.53
C LEU A 112 -15.15 8.54 -5.89
N GLU A 113 -16.22 9.27 -6.19
CA GLU A 113 -17.59 9.00 -5.76
C GLU A 113 -18.10 7.60 -6.14
N ARG A 114 -17.47 6.94 -7.12
CA ARG A 114 -17.79 5.57 -7.51
C ARG A 114 -17.17 4.49 -6.61
N PHE A 115 -16.35 4.91 -5.64
CA PHE A 115 -15.88 4.08 -4.54
C PHE A 115 -16.65 4.45 -3.27
N PRO A 116 -17.78 3.77 -2.98
CA PRO A 116 -18.70 4.19 -1.94
C PRO A 116 -18.14 4.01 -0.52
N VAL A 117 -17.08 3.23 -0.37
CA VAL A 117 -16.46 2.93 0.93
C VAL A 117 -14.96 3.19 0.85
N THR A 118 -14.46 3.99 1.78
CA THR A 118 -13.03 4.26 1.94
C THR A 118 -12.58 3.82 3.32
N PHE A 119 -11.60 2.93 3.37
CA PHE A 119 -10.94 2.53 4.61
C PHE A 119 -9.59 3.23 4.73
N GLU A 120 -9.33 3.81 5.88
CA GLU A 120 -8.01 4.31 6.23
C GLU A 120 -7.25 3.21 6.98
N GLN A 121 -6.15 2.73 6.37
CA GLN A 121 -5.34 1.67 6.95
C GLN A 121 -4.21 2.30 7.77
N SER A 122 -4.33 2.25 9.09
CA SER A 122 -3.23 2.59 10.00
C SER A 122 -2.13 1.52 10.02
N TYR A 123 -1.00 1.84 10.65
CA TYR A 123 0.02 0.82 10.91
C TYR A 123 -0.55 -0.31 11.77
N PRO A 124 -0.04 -1.54 11.60
CA PRO A 124 -0.42 -2.65 12.46
C PRO A 124 -0.09 -2.34 13.92
N SER A 125 -0.84 -2.94 14.85
CA SER A 125 -0.49 -2.85 16.27
C SER A 125 0.89 -3.47 16.54
N VAL A 126 1.57 -3.01 17.60
CA VAL A 126 2.87 -3.55 18.06
C VAL A 126 2.85 -5.08 18.10
N LYS A 127 1.82 -5.69 18.72
CA LYS A 127 1.67 -7.16 18.78
C LYS A 127 1.58 -7.83 17.41
N THR A 128 0.97 -7.15 16.44
CA THR A 128 0.85 -7.66 15.06
C THR A 128 2.17 -7.54 14.31
N GLU A 129 2.88 -6.42 14.46
CA GLU A 129 4.21 -6.23 13.87
C GLU A 129 5.22 -7.23 14.43
N GLU A 130 5.24 -7.45 15.75
CA GLU A 130 6.06 -8.50 16.38
C GLU A 130 5.79 -9.88 15.77
N LYS A 131 4.52 -10.24 15.58
CA LYS A 131 4.18 -11.52 14.91
C LYS A 131 4.71 -11.59 13.48
N ILE A 132 4.60 -10.50 12.72
CA ILE A 132 5.12 -10.42 11.34
C ILE A 132 6.64 -10.64 11.32
N LEU A 133 7.38 -9.95 12.19
CA LEU A 133 8.84 -10.07 12.24
C LEU A 133 9.28 -11.44 12.76
N ASN A 134 8.60 -11.99 13.77
CA ASN A 134 8.89 -13.31 14.34
C ASN A 134 8.64 -14.49 13.38
N LEU A 135 7.88 -14.29 12.29
CA LEU A 135 7.78 -15.25 11.20
C LEU A 135 9.03 -15.29 10.31
N LEU A 136 9.87 -14.25 10.39
CA LEU A 136 11.03 -14.05 9.51
C LEU A 136 12.35 -14.16 10.27
N CYS A 137 12.34 -14.11 11.60
CA CYS A 137 13.52 -14.07 12.44
C CYS A 137 13.29 -14.84 13.75
N ASP A 138 14.25 -15.66 14.14
CA ASP A 138 14.20 -16.44 15.39
C ASP A 138 14.60 -15.58 16.62
N ASP A 139 15.31 -14.48 16.42
CA ASP A 139 15.70 -13.53 17.49
C ASP A 139 14.50 -12.64 17.86
N LYS A 140 13.64 -13.17 18.74
CA LYS A 140 12.41 -12.49 19.17
C LYS A 140 12.67 -11.19 19.92
N GLU A 141 13.76 -11.14 20.66
CA GLU A 141 14.18 -9.94 21.38
C GLU A 141 14.52 -8.81 20.41
N PHE A 142 15.32 -9.11 19.39
CA PHE A 142 15.61 -8.17 18.31
C PHE A 142 14.36 -7.69 17.60
N CYS A 143 13.44 -8.61 17.26
CA CYS A 143 12.17 -8.25 16.62
C CYS A 143 11.34 -7.30 17.48
N LYS A 144 11.23 -7.56 18.78
CA LYS A 144 10.51 -6.69 19.72
C LYS A 144 11.12 -5.29 19.75
N ARG A 145 12.43 -5.19 19.95
CA ARG A 145 13.15 -3.90 19.97
C ARG A 145 13.00 -3.10 18.67
N LEU A 146 13.02 -3.79 17.52
CA LEU A 146 12.77 -3.14 16.24
C LEU A 146 11.35 -2.56 16.16
N VAL A 147 10.35 -3.27 16.68
CA VAL A 147 8.96 -2.79 16.67
C VAL A 147 8.81 -1.60 17.62
N ASP A 148 9.34 -1.68 18.84
CA ASP A 148 9.34 -0.58 19.81
C ASP A 148 10.03 0.67 19.23
N TRP A 149 11.21 0.51 18.63
CA TRP A 149 11.92 1.56 17.94
C TRP A 149 11.11 2.20 16.80
N GLY A 150 10.51 1.38 15.92
CA GLY A 150 9.69 1.86 14.84
C GLY A 150 8.43 2.59 15.31
N ASP A 151 7.82 2.14 16.42
CA ASP A 151 6.65 2.76 17.00
C ASP A 151 6.97 4.15 17.60
N ILE A 152 8.11 4.28 18.32
CA ILE A 152 8.58 5.57 18.84
C ILE A 152 8.80 6.56 17.69
N ILE A 153 9.49 6.15 16.61
CA ILE A 153 9.75 7.02 15.45
C ILE A 153 8.41 7.47 14.83
N ARG A 154 7.45 6.55 14.65
CA ARG A 154 6.14 6.88 14.09
C ARG A 154 5.37 7.87 14.96
N LYS A 155 5.38 7.69 16.29
CA LYS A 155 4.77 8.66 17.22
C LYS A 155 5.42 10.03 17.09
N THR A 156 6.75 10.09 17.12
CA THR A 156 7.50 11.34 16.95
C THR A 156 7.22 12.02 15.59
N PHE A 157 7.05 11.23 14.53
CA PHE A 157 6.68 11.73 13.22
C PHE A 157 5.26 12.34 13.21
N PHE A 158 4.27 11.68 13.80
CA PHE A 158 2.91 12.22 13.90
C PHE A 158 2.82 13.47 14.77
N ASP A 159 3.71 13.58 15.76
CA ASP A 159 3.85 14.78 16.61
C ASP A 159 4.65 15.91 15.95
N GLY A 160 5.14 15.68 14.71
CA GLY A 160 5.90 16.66 13.93
C GLY A 160 7.37 16.82 14.37
N GLY A 161 7.89 15.89 15.18
CA GLY A 161 9.27 15.93 15.68
C GLY A 161 10.32 15.40 14.71
N VAL A 162 9.93 14.65 13.68
CA VAL A 162 10.78 14.15 12.59
C VAL A 162 10.02 14.17 11.27
N GLU A 163 10.75 14.28 10.16
CA GLU A 163 10.14 14.32 8.82
C GLU A 163 10.04 12.93 8.16
N GLU A 164 10.79 11.97 8.65
CA GLU A 164 10.87 10.61 8.10
C GLU A 164 10.26 9.57 9.04
N VAL A 165 9.87 8.43 8.47
CA VAL A 165 9.19 7.37 9.20
C VAL A 165 9.76 5.98 8.90
N ILE A 166 9.69 5.10 9.89
CA ILE A 166 10.01 3.68 9.73
C ILE A 166 8.72 2.88 9.57
N SER A 167 8.48 2.42 8.35
CA SER A 167 7.32 1.58 8.04
C SER A 167 7.53 0.12 8.44
N THR A 168 6.45 -0.65 8.61
CA THR A 168 6.51 -2.11 8.80
C THR A 168 7.34 -2.80 7.71
N ARG A 169 7.26 -2.34 6.46
CA ARG A 169 8.08 -2.84 5.35
C ARG A 169 9.57 -2.62 5.62
N ARG A 170 9.94 -1.48 6.21
CA ARG A 170 11.33 -1.19 6.58
C ARG A 170 11.81 -2.13 7.68
N LEU A 171 11.00 -2.40 8.70
CA LEU A 171 11.32 -3.36 9.75
C LEU A 171 11.56 -4.77 9.17
N VAL A 172 10.71 -5.21 8.24
CA VAL A 172 10.91 -6.48 7.52
C VAL A 172 12.23 -6.49 6.73
N HIS A 173 12.59 -5.37 6.09
CA HIS A 173 13.87 -5.28 5.37
C HIS A 173 15.07 -5.37 6.32
N ILE A 174 15.00 -4.76 7.51
CA ILE A 174 16.06 -4.85 8.53
C ILE A 174 16.23 -6.31 8.98
N VAL A 175 15.16 -7.02 9.27
CA VAL A 175 15.21 -8.44 9.64
C VAL A 175 15.83 -9.29 8.52
N LYS A 176 15.47 -9.05 7.26
CA LYS A 176 16.08 -9.73 6.11
C LYS A 176 17.56 -9.38 5.96
N ALA A 177 17.94 -8.13 6.18
CA ALA A 177 19.33 -7.70 6.20
C ALA A 177 20.12 -8.38 7.32
N TYR A 178 19.56 -8.49 8.52
CA TYR A 178 20.14 -9.23 9.64
C TYR A 178 20.38 -10.71 9.30
N ALA A 179 19.47 -11.35 8.58
CA ALA A 179 19.69 -12.72 8.14
C ALA A 179 20.95 -12.89 7.26
N ILE A 180 21.32 -11.84 6.51
CA ILE A 180 22.50 -11.81 5.64
C ILE A 180 23.78 -11.49 6.44
N TRP A 181 23.79 -10.36 7.16
CA TRP A 181 24.99 -9.85 7.80
C TRP A 181 25.27 -10.43 9.19
N LYS A 182 24.26 -11.02 9.84
CA LYS A 182 24.35 -11.52 11.22
C LYS A 182 24.82 -10.46 12.22
N ASN A 183 24.64 -9.20 11.89
CA ASN A 183 24.99 -8.05 12.72
C ASN A 183 23.80 -7.10 12.75
N LYS A 184 23.26 -6.80 13.94
CA LYS A 184 22.03 -6.01 14.14
C LYS A 184 22.22 -4.57 13.72
N GLU A 185 23.29 -3.93 14.22
CA GLU A 185 23.63 -2.54 13.92
C GLU A 185 23.80 -2.33 12.42
N LYS A 186 24.58 -3.22 11.76
CA LYS A 186 24.79 -3.17 10.34
C LYS A 186 23.49 -3.34 9.54
N ALA A 187 22.61 -4.23 9.98
CA ALA A 187 21.32 -4.44 9.34
C ALA A 187 20.42 -3.20 9.40
N ILE A 188 20.41 -2.50 10.53
CA ILE A 188 19.69 -1.24 10.71
C ILE A 188 20.34 -0.16 9.87
N GLU A 189 21.65 0.05 10.00
CA GLU A 189 22.41 1.07 9.27
C GLU A 189 22.12 1.03 7.77
N VAL A 190 22.30 -0.14 7.13
CA VAL A 190 22.09 -0.27 5.67
C VAL A 190 20.66 0.01 5.23
N CYS A 191 19.69 -0.21 6.11
CA CYS A 191 18.29 0.04 5.82
C CYS A 191 17.85 1.50 6.06
N VAL A 192 18.63 2.29 6.82
CA VAL A 192 18.39 3.71 7.07
C VAL A 192 19.30 4.64 6.26
N ASN A 193 20.27 4.11 5.52
CA ASN A 193 21.23 4.88 4.70
C ASN A 193 20.58 5.77 3.62
N ARG A 194 19.31 5.59 3.32
CA ARG A 194 18.58 6.45 2.36
C ARG A 194 18.18 7.81 2.95
N PHE A 195 18.17 7.93 4.26
CA PHE A 195 17.84 9.16 4.94
C PHE A 195 19.06 10.10 4.93
N ASP A 196 18.84 11.38 5.18
CA ASP A 196 19.93 12.33 5.42
C ASP A 196 20.74 11.93 6.66
N ASP A 197 21.95 12.47 6.76
CA ASP A 197 22.90 12.07 7.81
C ASP A 197 22.40 12.38 9.23
N GLU A 198 21.65 13.47 9.42
CA GLU A 198 21.11 13.87 10.72
C GLU A 198 19.98 12.91 11.16
N THR A 199 19.03 12.66 10.28
CA THR A 199 17.92 11.70 10.52
C THR A 199 18.47 10.29 10.74
N LYS A 200 19.42 9.86 9.91
CA LYS A 200 20.07 8.55 10.05
C LYS A 200 20.70 8.42 11.43
N GLN A 201 21.51 9.39 11.86
CA GLN A 201 22.18 9.33 13.15
C GLN A 201 21.18 9.34 14.31
N ALA A 202 20.16 10.19 14.24
CA ALA A 202 19.12 10.23 15.25
C ALA A 202 18.38 8.89 15.39
N PHE A 203 18.12 8.18 14.28
CA PHE A 203 17.47 6.87 14.30
C PHE A 203 18.38 5.78 14.88
N LEU A 204 19.68 5.81 14.56
CA LEU A 204 20.66 4.88 15.14
C LEU A 204 20.82 5.11 16.66
N ASP A 205 21.01 6.36 17.09
CA ASP A 205 21.11 6.72 18.51
C ASP A 205 19.86 6.33 19.30
N LEU A 206 18.68 6.45 18.69
CA LEU A 206 17.44 6.00 19.30
C LEU A 206 17.39 4.48 19.44
N TYR A 207 17.86 3.74 18.41
CA TYR A 207 17.92 2.28 18.50
C TYR A 207 18.83 1.83 19.63
N ASP A 208 20.01 2.42 19.78
CA ASP A 208 20.96 2.11 20.86
C ASP A 208 20.33 2.32 22.25
N LYS A 209 19.50 3.35 22.41
CA LYS A 209 18.76 3.60 23.66
C LYS A 209 17.69 2.54 23.92
N VAL A 210 16.98 2.12 22.90
CA VAL A 210 15.97 1.04 22.99
C VAL A 210 16.65 -0.30 23.28
N ASP A 211 17.79 -0.57 22.65
CA ASP A 211 18.56 -1.81 22.84
C ASP A 211 19.21 -1.89 24.24
N ALA A 212 19.56 -0.78 24.85
CA ALA A 212 20.15 -0.71 26.18
C ALA A 212 19.15 -0.85 27.35
N ASP A 213 17.88 -1.19 27.08
CA ASP A 213 16.79 -1.31 28.11
C ASP A 213 16.65 -0.05 28.98
N VAL A 214 16.88 1.13 28.43
CA VAL A 214 16.54 2.36 29.12
C VAL A 214 15.02 2.47 29.15
N ASN A 215 14.40 2.02 30.24
CA ASN A 215 12.97 2.18 30.52
C ASN A 215 12.58 3.65 30.41
N PHE A 216 12.04 4.05 29.27
CA PHE A 216 11.21 5.24 29.20
C PHE A 216 9.89 4.89 29.91
N GLY A 217 9.86 5.08 31.25
CA GLY A 217 8.67 4.89 32.06
C GLY A 217 7.55 5.78 31.54
N GLY A 218 6.55 5.14 30.99
CA GLY A 218 5.29 5.72 30.59
C GLY A 218 4.30 4.59 30.47
N GLU A 219 3.61 4.26 31.56
CA GLU A 219 2.39 3.46 31.53
C GLU A 219 1.39 4.20 30.63
N THR A 220 1.16 3.67 29.44
CA THR A 220 -0.02 4.05 28.66
C THR A 220 -1.21 3.29 29.25
N PRO A 221 -2.29 3.97 29.67
CA PRO A 221 -3.52 3.29 30.06
C PRO A 221 -4.07 2.52 28.85
N ASP A 222 -4.35 1.24 29.04
CA ASP A 222 -5.19 0.46 28.13
C ASP A 222 -6.59 1.10 28.12
N GLU A 223 -6.89 1.95 27.16
CA GLU A 223 -8.28 2.32 26.87
C GLU A 223 -8.90 1.14 26.08
N PRO A 224 -9.95 0.53 26.62
CA PRO A 224 -10.68 -0.51 25.89
C PRO A 224 -11.41 0.14 24.70
N MET A 225 -11.17 -0.41 23.50
CA MET A 225 -11.99 -0.06 22.34
C MET A 225 -13.45 -0.41 22.62
N GLU A 226 -14.32 0.59 22.63
CA GLU A 226 -15.76 0.41 22.67
C GLU A 226 -16.20 -0.38 21.42
N GLU A 227 -16.80 -1.53 21.65
CA GLU A 227 -17.50 -2.30 20.63
C GLU A 227 -18.65 -1.44 20.06
N LEU A 228 -18.53 -1.07 18.78
CA LEU A 228 -19.64 -0.47 18.04
C LEU A 228 -20.79 -1.47 17.98
N GLN A 229 -21.83 -1.23 18.77
CA GLN A 229 -23.10 -1.95 18.67
C GLN A 229 -23.79 -1.55 17.37
N VAL A 230 -23.96 -2.51 16.50
CA VAL A 230 -24.76 -2.38 15.27
C VAL A 230 -26.24 -2.39 15.68
N PRO A 231 -27.03 -1.37 15.36
CA PRO A 231 -28.47 -1.41 15.62
C PRO A 231 -29.14 -2.44 14.70
N SER A 232 -30.00 -3.21 15.31
CA SER A 232 -30.88 -4.22 14.67
C SER A 232 -31.91 -3.64 13.69
#